data_5644a628c5e395d7dd29d990f86583cb
#
_entry.id   5644a628c5e395d7dd29d990f86583cb
#
_cell.length_a   1.000
_cell.length_b   1.000
_cell.length_c   1.000
_cell.angle_alpha   90.00
_cell.angle_beta   90.00
_cell.angle_gamma   90.00
#
_symmetry.space_group_name_H-M   'P 1'
#
loop_
_entity.id
_entity.type
_entity.pdbx_description
1 polymer ?
#
loop_
_entity_poly.entity_id
_entity_poly.type
_entity_poly.pdbx_seq_one_letter_code
_entity_poly.pdbx_strand_id
1 'polypeptide(L)'
;MHIPASEGRASVFYQYKVYPYRHPSEMDEARTVQSVVVVGAGPIGLATALDLARFGVPVTILEEDLQLSQGSRAIVLTRRSLEILQQLGVEKPFLDKGLPWSHGRSFFRGQEIYKMIMPYDEDDRYLPGLNIQQQYIEEYLVDYCRTEKLIDIRWGQKVLAVSQNDSSVTLRIDTPEGEYDLVASWVVAADGGRSTIRKLLQLRMEGRAYPGNFVIADIKTKIDLPTERLCFFDPAWNSGNNVLVHRQPDDLWRIDFRLPDGETAERALEPELLYTRINAVLEMINQRNEWQLDWATVYSANTLTLADYVHGRILLTGDAAHLLPIFGVRGVNTGFQDCNDLAWKLAFVINEWADSKLLQSYTQERVQAAREICEEGGKSTRFMTPPSRGTRLLRDAVLSFSLSEDFLKDLLHWRTSRPHDYHNSPLNTFLDADRKFDGGVGLGQPLRNVKLASNDYFLDRIGSRAGFHLIVFVGERGLTPSLGEILSASANEPFPIFRTVIGVSAPAAAGLADVIITDEEGRISGKYEGIPGTVYLVRPDLHVCARWHLTSREQVSLALRRAVAN
;
A
#
# COMPACT_ATOMS: atom_id res chain seq x y z
N MET A 1 -25.62 13.35 -18.73
CA MET A 1 -26.03 12.71 -17.48
C MET A 1 -25.37 11.33 -17.40
N HIS A 2 -24.57 11.07 -16.39
CA HIS A 2 -23.98 9.76 -16.12
C HIS A 2 -25.01 8.88 -15.42
N ILE A 3 -25.27 7.68 -15.94
CA ILE A 3 -26.14 6.69 -15.31
C ILE A 3 -25.27 5.48 -15.00
N PRO A 4 -24.90 5.26 -13.72
CA PRO A 4 -24.10 4.11 -13.36
C PRO A 4 -24.88 2.80 -13.54
N ALA A 5 -24.16 1.70 -13.81
CA ALA A 5 -24.79 0.39 -13.97
C ALA A 5 -25.46 -0.06 -12.66
N SER A 6 -26.77 -0.38 -12.74
CA SER A 6 -27.57 -0.81 -11.58
C SER A 6 -27.72 -2.33 -11.47
N GLU A 7 -27.32 -3.08 -12.50
CA GLU A 7 -27.31 -4.54 -12.47
C GLU A 7 -25.98 -5.05 -11.92
N GLY A 8 -26.04 -6.11 -11.10
CA GLY A 8 -24.86 -6.74 -10.52
C GLY A 8 -23.92 -7.27 -11.63
N ARG A 9 -22.62 -6.95 -11.50
CA ARG A 9 -21.59 -7.46 -12.41
C ARG A 9 -21.51 -8.99 -12.32
N ALA A 10 -21.35 -9.65 -13.48
CA ALA A 10 -21.25 -11.11 -13.52
C ALA A 10 -19.89 -11.57 -12.97
N SER A 11 -19.92 -12.64 -12.14
CA SER A 11 -18.73 -13.35 -11.69
C SER A 11 -19.10 -14.80 -11.33
N VAL A 12 -18.19 -15.73 -11.52
CA VAL A 12 -18.39 -17.16 -11.19
C VAL A 12 -18.07 -17.49 -9.73
N PHE A 13 -17.51 -16.54 -8.99
CA PHE A 13 -17.13 -16.76 -7.59
C PHE A 13 -17.62 -15.67 -6.64
N TYR A 14 -17.89 -14.45 -7.12
CA TYR A 14 -18.21 -13.30 -6.30
C TYR A 14 -19.58 -12.72 -6.64
N GLN A 15 -20.33 -12.33 -5.64
CA GLN A 15 -21.62 -11.66 -5.82
C GLN A 15 -21.44 -10.15 -5.60
N TYR A 16 -21.42 -9.38 -6.70
CA TYR A 16 -21.34 -7.92 -6.64
C TYR A 16 -22.58 -7.34 -5.98
N LYS A 17 -22.35 -6.59 -4.88
CA LYS A 17 -23.39 -5.77 -4.24
C LYS A 17 -23.60 -4.50 -5.04
N VAL A 18 -24.85 -4.12 -5.22
CA VAL A 18 -25.24 -2.80 -5.78
C VAL A 18 -25.54 -1.88 -4.61
N TYR A 19 -24.81 -0.78 -4.54
CA TYR A 19 -24.99 0.24 -3.51
C TYR A 19 -25.94 1.31 -4.04
N PRO A 20 -27.01 1.65 -3.30
CA PRO A 20 -28.00 2.61 -3.79
C PRO A 20 -27.41 4.02 -3.88
N TYR A 21 -27.73 4.72 -4.94
CA TYR A 21 -27.59 6.18 -5.01
C TYR A 21 -28.44 6.81 -3.89
N ARG A 22 -27.90 7.86 -3.30
CA ARG A 22 -28.62 8.69 -2.31
C ARG A 22 -28.56 10.13 -2.77
N HIS A 23 -29.69 10.80 -2.74
CA HIS A 23 -29.78 12.22 -3.03
C HIS A 23 -28.96 13.04 -2.04
N PRO A 24 -27.94 13.80 -2.48
CA PRO A 24 -27.16 14.62 -1.57
C PRO A 24 -27.91 15.89 -1.20
N SER A 25 -27.90 16.26 0.09
CA SER A 25 -28.57 17.47 0.60
C SER A 25 -28.11 18.76 -0.09
N GLU A 26 -26.90 18.78 -0.61
CA GLU A 26 -26.29 19.91 -1.32
C GLU A 26 -26.99 20.22 -2.67
N MET A 27 -27.84 19.32 -3.17
CA MET A 27 -28.70 19.62 -4.33
C MET A 27 -29.90 20.51 -3.99
N ASP A 28 -30.39 20.45 -2.74
CA ASP A 28 -31.59 21.16 -2.29
C ASP A 28 -31.30 22.38 -1.43
N GLU A 29 -30.19 22.37 -0.69
CA GLU A 29 -29.88 23.37 0.34
C GLU A 29 -28.61 24.18 0.05
N ALA A 30 -28.40 25.23 0.86
CA ALA A 30 -27.19 26.04 0.81
C ALA A 30 -25.93 25.19 1.06
N ARG A 31 -24.90 25.45 0.29
CA ARG A 31 -23.64 24.69 0.24
C ARG A 31 -22.97 24.57 1.61
N THR A 32 -22.95 23.37 2.17
CA THR A 32 -22.10 23.03 3.31
C THR A 32 -20.69 22.70 2.82
N VAL A 33 -19.67 23.29 3.44
CA VAL A 33 -18.27 22.99 3.10
C VAL A 33 -17.88 21.67 3.77
N GLN A 34 -17.54 20.66 2.95
CA GLN A 34 -16.99 19.40 3.44
C GLN A 34 -15.56 19.58 3.95
N SER A 35 -15.17 18.88 4.99
CA SER A 35 -13.78 18.93 5.49
C SER A 35 -12.82 18.33 4.44
N VAL A 36 -13.04 17.07 4.09
CA VAL A 36 -12.27 16.37 3.05
C VAL A 36 -13.23 15.62 2.12
N VAL A 37 -13.00 15.76 0.82
CA VAL A 37 -13.63 14.92 -0.20
C VAL A 37 -12.57 14.00 -0.80
N VAL A 38 -12.80 12.69 -0.75
CA VAL A 38 -12.00 11.67 -1.43
C VAL A 38 -12.72 11.27 -2.71
N VAL A 39 -12.06 11.39 -3.86
CA VAL A 39 -12.61 11.00 -5.15
C VAL A 39 -12.11 9.60 -5.52
N GLY A 40 -13.03 8.64 -5.55
CA GLY A 40 -12.80 7.22 -5.83
C GLY A 40 -12.92 6.34 -4.57
N ALA A 41 -13.82 5.35 -4.62
CA ALA A 41 -14.00 4.32 -3.59
C ALA A 41 -13.21 3.03 -3.88
N GLY A 42 -12.05 3.15 -4.53
CA GLY A 42 -11.08 2.06 -4.65
C GLY A 42 -10.34 1.82 -3.33
N PRO A 43 -9.44 0.79 -3.27
CA PRO A 43 -8.76 0.40 -2.03
C PRO A 43 -8.04 1.57 -1.34
N ILE A 44 -7.42 2.45 -2.11
CA ILE A 44 -6.60 3.55 -1.58
C ILE A 44 -7.47 4.71 -1.08
N GLY A 45 -8.55 5.04 -1.78
CA GLY A 45 -9.49 6.06 -1.33
C GLY A 45 -10.19 5.66 -0.02
N LEU A 46 -10.66 4.41 0.06
CA LEU A 46 -11.29 3.87 1.27
C LEU A 46 -10.31 3.83 2.45
N ALA A 47 -9.07 3.35 2.24
CA ALA A 47 -8.05 3.33 3.28
C ALA A 47 -7.65 4.74 3.74
N THR A 48 -7.56 5.71 2.81
CA THR A 48 -7.28 7.11 3.14
C THR A 48 -8.40 7.70 4.02
N ALA A 49 -9.67 7.41 3.69
CA ALA A 49 -10.79 7.88 4.47
C ALA A 49 -10.80 7.28 5.90
N LEU A 50 -10.54 5.98 6.03
CA LEU A 50 -10.41 5.31 7.32
C LEU A 50 -9.27 5.90 8.16
N ASP A 51 -8.11 6.15 7.54
CA ASP A 51 -6.97 6.70 8.27
C ASP A 51 -7.20 8.16 8.70
N LEU A 52 -7.85 9.00 7.87
CA LEU A 52 -8.28 10.36 8.24
C LEU A 52 -9.28 10.32 9.40
N ALA A 53 -10.24 9.41 9.37
CA ALA A 53 -11.25 9.27 10.42
C ALA A 53 -10.64 8.91 11.79
N ARG A 54 -9.53 8.16 11.84
CA ARG A 54 -8.77 7.88 13.07
C ARG A 54 -8.26 9.14 13.76
N PHE A 55 -8.04 10.21 13.00
CA PHE A 55 -7.65 11.53 13.53
C PHE A 55 -8.85 12.47 13.75
N GLY A 56 -10.07 11.95 13.68
CA GLY A 56 -11.29 12.75 13.90
C GLY A 56 -11.72 13.62 12.72
N VAL A 57 -11.17 13.39 11.53
CA VAL A 57 -11.48 14.18 10.32
C VAL A 57 -12.69 13.57 9.59
N PRO A 58 -13.80 14.35 9.40
CA PRO A 58 -14.92 13.91 8.57
C PRO A 58 -14.55 13.82 7.10
N VAL A 59 -14.98 12.74 6.42
CA VAL A 59 -14.64 12.45 5.03
C VAL A 59 -15.88 12.10 4.22
N THR A 60 -16.05 12.75 3.07
CA THR A 60 -17.02 12.33 2.04
C THR A 60 -16.28 11.63 0.90
N ILE A 61 -16.68 10.41 0.58
CA ILE A 61 -16.12 9.63 -0.56
C ILE A 61 -17.10 9.72 -1.73
N LEU A 62 -16.60 10.06 -2.91
CA LEU A 62 -17.38 10.08 -4.15
C LEU A 62 -16.95 8.92 -5.05
N GLU A 63 -17.92 8.11 -5.48
CA GLU A 63 -17.69 7.01 -6.42
C GLU A 63 -18.65 7.13 -7.61
N GLU A 64 -18.11 7.05 -8.83
CA GLU A 64 -18.92 7.21 -10.05
C GLU A 64 -19.84 6.01 -10.34
N ASP A 65 -19.43 4.81 -9.96
CA ASP A 65 -20.22 3.58 -10.10
C ASP A 65 -21.16 3.37 -8.90
N LEU A 66 -22.05 2.36 -9.02
CA LEU A 66 -22.87 1.84 -7.89
C LEU A 66 -22.33 0.52 -7.35
N GLN A 67 -21.16 0.09 -7.74
CA GLN A 67 -20.58 -1.21 -7.42
C GLN A 67 -19.07 -1.11 -7.30
N LEU A 68 -18.47 -2.11 -6.67
CA LEU A 68 -17.03 -2.27 -6.60
C LEU A 68 -16.42 -2.52 -7.98
N SER A 69 -15.11 -2.34 -8.10
CA SER A 69 -14.35 -2.53 -9.35
C SER A 69 -14.56 -3.93 -9.93
N GLN A 70 -14.83 -4.02 -11.23
CA GLN A 70 -14.93 -5.29 -11.93
C GLN A 70 -13.55 -5.87 -12.19
N GLY A 71 -13.38 -7.16 -11.90
CA GLY A 71 -12.13 -7.88 -12.08
C GLY A 71 -11.08 -7.48 -11.03
N SER A 72 -10.13 -8.33 -10.83
CA SER A 72 -9.10 -8.14 -9.82
C SER A 72 -7.79 -7.70 -10.49
N ARG A 73 -7.41 -6.44 -10.35
CA ARG A 73 -6.08 -5.98 -10.79
C ARG A 73 -5.02 -6.29 -9.72
N ALA A 74 -5.33 -5.97 -8.48
CA ALA A 74 -4.51 -6.32 -7.32
C ALA A 74 -4.92 -7.69 -6.77
N ILE A 75 -3.93 -8.58 -6.55
CA ILE A 75 -4.16 -9.94 -6.05
C ILE A 75 -3.22 -10.34 -4.92
N VAL A 76 -2.32 -9.46 -4.50
CA VAL A 76 -1.36 -9.75 -3.42
C VAL A 76 -1.21 -8.53 -2.55
N LEU A 77 -1.41 -8.71 -1.26
CA LEU A 77 -1.01 -7.75 -0.22
C LEU A 77 0.33 -8.18 0.37
N THR A 78 1.24 -7.21 0.54
CA THR A 78 2.51 -7.45 1.24
C THR A 78 2.37 -7.27 2.73
N ARG A 79 3.34 -7.78 3.51
CA ARG A 79 3.40 -7.60 4.96
C ARG A 79 3.15 -6.14 5.39
N ARG A 80 3.82 -5.18 4.74
CA ARG A 80 3.65 -3.76 5.10
C ARG A 80 2.22 -3.28 4.91
N SER A 81 1.53 -3.72 3.87
CA SER A 81 0.11 -3.38 3.67
C SER A 81 -0.78 -3.99 4.74
N LEU A 82 -0.48 -5.22 5.20
CA LEU A 82 -1.20 -5.84 6.32
C LEU A 82 -0.95 -5.11 7.64
N GLU A 83 0.27 -4.62 7.88
CA GLU A 83 0.59 -3.77 9.03
C GLU A 83 -0.17 -2.43 8.99
N ILE A 84 -0.32 -1.83 7.81
CA ILE A 84 -1.13 -0.61 7.63
C ILE A 84 -2.61 -0.92 7.87
N LEU A 85 -3.15 -2.02 7.31
CA LEU A 85 -4.52 -2.46 7.60
C LEU A 85 -4.73 -2.74 9.09
N GLN A 86 -3.74 -3.28 9.78
CA GLN A 86 -3.75 -3.46 11.24
C GLN A 86 -3.78 -2.12 11.98
N GLN A 87 -3.00 -1.12 11.53
CA GLN A 87 -3.08 0.24 12.11
C GLN A 87 -4.48 0.83 11.97
N LEU A 88 -5.16 0.55 10.86
CA LEU A 88 -6.57 0.93 10.63
C LEU A 88 -7.56 0.10 11.45
N GLY A 89 -7.14 -1.02 12.05
CA GLY A 89 -8.00 -1.94 12.80
C GLY A 89 -8.91 -2.80 11.91
N VAL A 90 -8.53 -3.03 10.66
CA VAL A 90 -9.38 -3.67 9.64
C VAL A 90 -8.78 -4.96 9.07
N GLU A 91 -7.65 -5.44 9.55
CA GLU A 91 -6.87 -6.54 8.95
C GLU A 91 -7.56 -7.91 9.04
N LYS A 92 -8.44 -8.12 10.03
CA LYS A 92 -8.97 -9.45 10.35
C LYS A 92 -9.64 -10.16 9.16
N PRO A 93 -10.63 -9.59 8.44
CA PRO A 93 -11.28 -10.29 7.33
C PRO A 93 -10.32 -10.60 6.17
N PHE A 94 -9.26 -9.80 6.01
CA PHE A 94 -8.22 -10.07 5.00
C PHE A 94 -7.42 -11.33 5.36
N LEU A 95 -7.07 -11.50 6.63
CA LEU A 95 -6.35 -12.68 7.13
C LEU A 95 -7.23 -13.94 7.09
N ASP A 96 -8.51 -13.81 7.44
CA ASP A 96 -9.46 -14.91 7.45
C ASP A 96 -9.73 -15.43 6.01
N LYS A 97 -9.71 -14.56 5.00
CA LYS A 97 -10.02 -14.91 3.61
C LYS A 97 -8.78 -15.21 2.78
N GLY A 98 -7.71 -14.44 2.96
CA GLY A 98 -6.53 -14.47 2.10
C GLY A 98 -5.69 -15.73 2.27
N LEU A 99 -4.88 -16.04 1.27
CA LEU A 99 -3.95 -17.16 1.26
C LEU A 99 -2.53 -16.67 1.49
N PRO A 100 -1.93 -16.92 2.67
CA PRO A 100 -0.57 -16.46 2.97
C PRO A 100 0.47 -17.31 2.25
N TRP A 101 1.58 -16.70 1.84
CA TRP A 101 2.70 -17.37 1.19
C TRP A 101 4.03 -16.62 1.35
N SER A 102 5.15 -17.32 1.16
CA SER A 102 6.49 -16.76 1.33
C SER A 102 7.47 -17.12 0.21
N HIS A 103 7.09 -17.95 -0.74
CA HIS A 103 8.01 -18.43 -1.77
C HIS A 103 7.35 -18.51 -3.16
N GLY A 104 8.18 -18.59 -4.18
CA GLY A 104 7.74 -18.81 -5.55
C GLY A 104 8.77 -19.61 -6.33
N ARG A 105 8.33 -20.28 -7.39
CA ARG A 105 9.21 -21.07 -8.27
C ARG A 105 9.24 -20.50 -9.68
N SER A 106 10.42 -20.56 -10.27
CA SER A 106 10.64 -20.17 -11.66
C SER A 106 11.11 -21.36 -12.49
N PHE A 107 10.57 -21.46 -13.70
CA PHE A 107 10.84 -22.56 -14.63
C PHE A 107 11.33 -21.99 -15.96
N PHE A 108 12.27 -22.68 -16.59
CA PHE A 108 12.71 -22.40 -17.95
C PHE A 108 12.56 -23.64 -18.81
N ARG A 109 11.76 -23.54 -19.87
CA ARG A 109 11.45 -24.66 -20.79
C ARG A 109 11.00 -25.94 -20.05
N GLY A 110 10.18 -25.75 -18.99
CA GLY A 110 9.64 -26.85 -18.19
C GLY A 110 10.53 -27.35 -17.05
N GLN A 111 11.78 -26.90 -16.93
CA GLN A 111 12.68 -27.26 -15.83
C GLN A 111 12.71 -26.17 -14.76
N GLU A 112 12.62 -26.55 -13.47
CA GLU A 112 12.75 -25.61 -12.37
C GLU A 112 14.19 -25.08 -12.29
N ILE A 113 14.33 -23.74 -12.29
CA ILE A 113 15.64 -23.06 -12.26
C ILE A 113 15.89 -22.32 -10.95
N TYR A 114 14.83 -21.90 -10.27
CA TYR A 114 14.97 -21.04 -9.09
C TYR A 114 13.75 -21.13 -8.17
N LYS A 115 14.03 -21.24 -6.88
CA LYS A 115 13.04 -21.08 -5.81
C LYS A 115 13.34 -19.79 -5.05
N MET A 116 12.49 -18.77 -5.25
CA MET A 116 12.54 -17.53 -4.49
C MET A 116 11.98 -17.77 -3.10
N ILE A 117 12.69 -17.33 -2.07
CA ILE A 117 12.21 -17.27 -0.69
C ILE A 117 12.24 -15.80 -0.27
N MET A 118 11.09 -15.25 0.07
CA MET A 118 11.00 -13.89 0.58
C MET A 118 11.44 -13.85 2.05
N PRO A 119 12.24 -12.85 2.47
CA PRO A 119 12.71 -12.77 3.85
C PRO A 119 11.57 -12.65 4.85
N TYR A 120 11.58 -13.49 5.87
CA TYR A 120 10.74 -13.38 7.05
C TYR A 120 11.37 -14.19 8.21
N ASP A 121 11.06 -13.78 9.43
CA ASP A 121 11.51 -14.44 10.65
C ASP A 121 10.35 -14.60 11.67
N GLU A 122 10.64 -15.10 12.86
CA GLU A 122 9.64 -15.32 13.90
C GLU A 122 9.04 -14.02 14.48
N ASP A 123 9.74 -12.90 14.31
CA ASP A 123 9.27 -11.58 14.74
C ASP A 123 8.25 -10.96 13.79
N ASP A 124 8.14 -11.50 12.59
CA ASP A 124 7.17 -11.04 11.61
C ASP A 124 5.78 -11.63 11.89
N ARG A 125 4.80 -10.80 12.21
CA ARG A 125 3.41 -11.23 12.44
C ARG A 125 2.78 -11.85 11.20
N TYR A 126 3.11 -11.31 10.03
CA TYR A 126 2.52 -11.70 8.75
C TYR A 126 3.58 -12.29 7.83
N LEU A 127 3.19 -13.30 7.03
CA LEU A 127 4.03 -13.75 5.93
C LEU A 127 4.21 -12.63 4.89
N PRO A 128 5.27 -12.69 4.08
CA PRO A 128 5.59 -11.63 3.12
C PRO A 128 4.51 -11.32 2.10
N GLY A 129 3.68 -12.30 1.74
CA GLY A 129 2.58 -12.16 0.79
C GLY A 129 1.29 -12.78 1.28
N LEU A 130 0.16 -12.15 0.95
CA LEU A 130 -1.19 -12.64 1.15
C LEU A 130 -1.96 -12.50 -0.16
N ASN A 131 -2.34 -13.61 -0.78
CA ASN A 131 -3.16 -13.58 -1.99
C ASN A 131 -4.63 -13.33 -1.63
N ILE A 132 -5.22 -12.32 -2.23
CA ILE A 132 -6.62 -11.96 -2.08
C ILE A 132 -7.07 -11.11 -3.28
N GLN A 133 -8.27 -11.37 -3.81
CA GLN A 133 -8.81 -10.60 -4.93
C GLN A 133 -9.21 -9.18 -4.51
N GLN A 134 -9.09 -8.24 -5.44
CA GLN A 134 -9.39 -6.82 -5.20
C GLN A 134 -10.83 -6.59 -4.74
N GLN A 135 -11.80 -7.36 -5.23
CA GLN A 135 -13.20 -7.26 -4.82
C GLN A 135 -13.37 -7.43 -3.31
N TYR A 136 -12.66 -8.39 -2.70
CA TYR A 136 -12.67 -8.57 -1.25
C TYR A 136 -11.95 -7.44 -0.51
N ILE A 137 -10.84 -6.93 -1.08
CA ILE A 137 -10.14 -5.77 -0.51
C ILE A 137 -11.09 -4.58 -0.41
N GLU A 138 -11.77 -4.26 -1.51
CA GLU A 138 -12.71 -3.14 -1.57
C GLU A 138 -13.93 -3.39 -0.67
N GLU A 139 -14.54 -4.59 -0.71
CA GLU A 139 -15.71 -4.93 0.10
C GLU A 139 -15.45 -4.75 1.59
N TYR A 140 -14.34 -5.30 2.08
CA TYR A 140 -14.02 -5.20 3.51
C TYR A 140 -13.77 -3.75 3.93
N LEU A 141 -13.05 -2.97 3.12
CA LEU A 141 -12.84 -1.56 3.42
C LEU A 141 -14.14 -0.75 3.38
N VAL A 142 -15.05 -1.03 2.43
CA VAL A 142 -16.39 -0.40 2.37
C VAL A 142 -17.19 -0.76 3.61
N ASP A 143 -17.19 -2.01 4.03
CA ASP A 143 -17.94 -2.45 5.21
C ASP A 143 -17.44 -1.73 6.47
N TYR A 144 -16.12 -1.55 6.65
CA TYR A 144 -15.57 -0.75 7.75
C TYR A 144 -15.90 0.75 7.61
N CYS A 145 -15.75 1.35 6.43
CA CYS A 145 -16.13 2.75 6.20
C CYS A 145 -17.60 3.02 6.54
N ARG A 146 -18.50 2.08 6.26
CA ARG A 146 -19.93 2.20 6.56
C ARG A 146 -20.26 2.14 8.07
N THR A 147 -19.38 1.57 8.87
CA THR A 147 -19.53 1.56 10.34
C THR A 147 -18.93 2.79 11.00
N GLU A 148 -18.05 3.52 10.27
CA GLU A 148 -17.40 4.73 10.78
C GLU A 148 -18.31 5.96 10.59
N LYS A 149 -18.67 6.64 11.69
CA LYS A 149 -19.59 7.76 11.67
C LYS A 149 -19.06 9.01 10.96
N LEU A 150 -17.75 9.12 10.83
CA LEU A 150 -17.08 10.24 10.17
C LEU A 150 -16.97 10.06 8.65
N ILE A 151 -17.40 8.91 8.09
CA ILE A 151 -17.27 8.62 6.68
C ILE A 151 -18.65 8.52 6.01
N ASP A 152 -18.87 9.34 4.98
CA ASP A 152 -20.03 9.28 4.08
C ASP A 152 -19.60 8.81 2.69
N ILE A 153 -20.06 7.61 2.27
CA ILE A 153 -19.78 7.09 0.91
C ILE A 153 -20.97 7.40 0.02
N ARG A 154 -20.73 8.15 -1.05
CA ARG A 154 -21.72 8.58 -2.04
C ARG A 154 -21.47 7.89 -3.37
N TRP A 155 -22.32 6.95 -3.70
CA TRP A 155 -22.30 6.19 -4.94
C TRP A 155 -23.05 6.89 -6.06
N GLY A 156 -22.64 6.69 -7.33
CA GLY A 156 -23.24 7.33 -8.48
C GLY A 156 -22.89 8.82 -8.61
N GLN A 157 -21.72 9.23 -8.10
CA GLN A 157 -21.25 10.62 -8.03
C GLN A 157 -20.01 10.81 -8.90
N LYS A 158 -20.20 11.30 -10.12
CA LYS A 158 -19.11 11.49 -11.08
C LYS A 158 -18.60 12.92 -11.10
N VAL A 159 -17.32 13.11 -10.87
CA VAL A 159 -16.70 14.44 -10.96
C VAL A 159 -16.53 14.83 -12.43
N LEU A 160 -17.08 16.01 -12.82
CA LEU A 160 -16.99 16.57 -14.17
C LEU A 160 -15.98 17.72 -14.25
N ALA A 161 -15.88 18.55 -13.20
CA ALA A 161 -14.99 19.70 -13.17
C ALA A 161 -14.46 19.94 -11.77
N VAL A 162 -13.33 20.62 -11.68
CA VAL A 162 -12.68 21.03 -10.44
C VAL A 162 -12.15 22.45 -10.57
N SER A 163 -12.38 23.27 -9.55
CA SER A 163 -11.77 24.58 -9.39
C SER A 163 -11.37 24.77 -7.93
N GLN A 164 -10.37 25.58 -7.65
CA GLN A 164 -9.93 25.88 -6.29
C GLN A 164 -9.50 27.32 -6.12
N ASN A 165 -9.55 27.78 -4.86
CA ASN A 165 -8.97 29.02 -4.39
C ASN A 165 -8.12 28.76 -3.13
N ASP A 166 -7.66 29.80 -2.46
CA ASP A 166 -6.78 29.65 -1.27
C ASP A 166 -7.47 28.95 -0.08
N SER A 167 -8.81 28.90 -0.04
CA SER A 167 -9.57 28.36 1.10
C SER A 167 -10.35 27.10 0.81
N SER A 168 -10.69 26.81 -0.45
CA SER A 168 -11.60 25.72 -0.80
C SER A 168 -11.39 25.17 -2.22
N VAL A 169 -11.94 23.98 -2.45
CA VAL A 169 -12.08 23.33 -3.75
C VAL A 169 -13.55 23.17 -4.06
N THR A 170 -13.97 23.49 -5.29
CA THR A 170 -15.33 23.23 -5.77
C THR A 170 -15.26 22.13 -6.82
N LEU A 171 -16.07 21.07 -6.61
CA LEU A 171 -16.26 19.97 -7.54
C LEU A 171 -17.63 20.07 -8.18
N ARG A 172 -17.71 20.01 -9.51
CA ARG A 172 -18.96 19.81 -10.25
C ARG A 172 -19.17 18.30 -10.38
N ILE A 173 -20.32 17.84 -9.93
CA ILE A 173 -20.64 16.40 -9.84
C ILE A 173 -21.88 16.12 -10.68
N ASP A 174 -21.84 15.08 -11.52
CA ASP A 174 -22.96 14.51 -12.26
C ASP A 174 -23.50 13.28 -11.52
N THR A 175 -24.82 13.22 -11.39
CA THR A 175 -25.56 12.16 -10.71
C THR A 175 -26.75 11.69 -11.55
N PRO A 176 -27.39 10.56 -11.20
CA PRO A 176 -28.64 10.15 -11.86
C PRO A 176 -29.77 11.19 -11.84
N GLU A 177 -29.75 12.12 -10.89
CA GLU A 177 -30.79 13.16 -10.70
C GLU A 177 -30.39 14.53 -11.23
N GLY A 178 -29.15 14.70 -11.69
CA GLY A 178 -28.64 15.96 -12.25
C GLY A 178 -27.29 16.36 -11.69
N GLU A 179 -26.87 17.57 -12.03
CA GLU A 179 -25.56 18.10 -11.62
C GLU A 179 -25.68 19.02 -10.40
N TYR A 180 -24.66 19.00 -9.54
CA TYR A 180 -24.53 19.95 -8.44
C TYR A 180 -23.08 20.31 -8.16
N ASP A 181 -22.85 21.35 -7.38
CA ASP A 181 -21.52 21.74 -6.91
C ASP A 181 -21.33 21.33 -5.45
N LEU A 182 -20.21 20.62 -5.18
CA LEU A 182 -19.77 20.28 -3.84
C LEU A 182 -18.52 21.09 -3.48
N VAL A 183 -18.55 21.76 -2.34
CA VAL A 183 -17.41 22.54 -1.84
C VAL A 183 -16.72 21.77 -0.72
N ALA A 184 -15.37 21.70 -0.77
CA ALA A 184 -14.55 21.03 0.23
C ALA A 184 -13.36 21.91 0.64
N SER A 185 -12.89 21.76 1.87
CA SER A 185 -11.63 22.39 2.30
C SER A 185 -10.43 21.73 1.65
N TRP A 186 -10.49 20.40 1.47
CA TRP A 186 -9.44 19.61 0.82
C TRP A 186 -10.05 18.51 -0.05
N VAL A 187 -9.34 18.15 -1.12
CA VAL A 187 -9.69 17.04 -2.00
C VAL A 187 -8.53 16.06 -2.09
N VAL A 188 -8.81 14.77 -1.93
CA VAL A 188 -7.86 13.69 -2.21
C VAL A 188 -8.32 12.94 -3.45
N ALA A 189 -7.53 13.00 -4.51
CA ALA A 189 -7.77 12.27 -5.75
C ALA A 189 -7.20 10.85 -5.63
N ALA A 190 -8.08 9.86 -5.49
CA ALA A 190 -7.80 8.43 -5.45
C ALA A 190 -8.56 7.71 -6.59
N ASP A 191 -8.84 8.42 -7.68
CA ASP A 191 -9.67 8.03 -8.83
C ASP A 191 -8.91 7.21 -9.89
N GLY A 192 -7.81 6.58 -9.48
CA GLY A 192 -7.13 5.52 -10.20
C GLY A 192 -6.34 5.96 -11.43
N GLY A 193 -5.88 4.99 -12.21
CA GLY A 193 -4.92 5.21 -13.31
C GLY A 193 -5.45 6.10 -14.44
N ARG A 194 -6.77 6.18 -14.61
CA ARG A 194 -7.41 7.07 -15.58
C ARG A 194 -7.90 8.38 -14.98
N SER A 195 -7.38 8.76 -13.83
CA SER A 195 -7.81 9.88 -12.99
C SER A 195 -8.40 11.06 -13.77
N THR A 196 -9.64 11.40 -13.45
CA THR A 196 -10.36 12.57 -13.96
C THR A 196 -9.78 13.85 -13.35
N ILE A 197 -9.48 13.85 -12.05
CA ILE A 197 -8.87 15.00 -11.36
C ILE A 197 -7.52 15.35 -11.97
N ARG A 198 -6.64 14.35 -12.20
CA ARG A 198 -5.34 14.58 -12.86
C ARG A 198 -5.50 15.24 -14.24
N LYS A 199 -6.48 14.78 -15.04
CA LYS A 199 -6.76 15.35 -16.37
C LYS A 199 -7.29 16.78 -16.29
N LEU A 200 -8.21 17.04 -15.36
CA LEU A 200 -8.80 18.37 -15.15
C LEU A 200 -7.75 19.39 -14.72
N LEU A 201 -6.78 18.96 -13.90
CA LEU A 201 -5.63 19.75 -13.51
C LEU A 201 -4.53 19.82 -14.58
N GLN A 202 -4.71 19.17 -15.74
CA GLN A 202 -3.75 19.11 -16.86
C GLN A 202 -2.37 18.57 -16.47
N LEU A 203 -2.31 17.69 -15.44
CA LEU A 203 -1.07 17.12 -14.95
C LEU A 203 -0.63 15.96 -15.84
N ARG A 204 0.69 15.89 -16.08
CA ARG A 204 1.30 14.83 -16.88
C ARG A 204 2.23 14.00 -16.03
N MET A 205 2.08 12.68 -16.11
CA MET A 205 3.03 11.75 -15.51
C MET A 205 4.30 11.67 -16.36
N GLU A 206 5.42 11.53 -15.68
CA GLU A 206 6.75 11.33 -16.26
C GLU A 206 7.20 9.89 -16.07
N GLY A 207 7.98 9.35 -17.01
CA GLY A 207 8.53 8.00 -16.91
C GLY A 207 8.54 7.24 -18.22
N ARG A 208 8.32 5.92 -18.16
CA ARG A 208 8.42 5.04 -19.34
C ARG A 208 7.22 4.10 -19.43
N ALA A 209 6.70 3.94 -20.64
CA ALA A 209 5.83 2.83 -21.02
C ALA A 209 6.70 1.70 -21.58
N TYR A 210 6.43 0.46 -21.17
CA TYR A 210 7.15 -0.70 -21.70
C TYR A 210 6.35 -1.32 -22.84
N PRO A 211 7.03 -1.69 -23.94
CA PRO A 211 6.37 -2.39 -25.02
C PRO A 211 5.96 -3.80 -24.57
N GLY A 212 4.83 -4.24 -25.07
CA GLY A 212 4.27 -5.56 -24.79
C GLY A 212 3.05 -5.50 -23.88
N ASN A 213 2.08 -6.30 -24.27
CA ASN A 213 0.82 -6.46 -23.57
C ASN A 213 0.78 -7.81 -22.88
N PHE A 214 0.01 -7.87 -21.80
CA PHE A 214 -0.24 -9.08 -21.02
C PHE A 214 -1.75 -9.33 -20.97
N VAL A 215 -2.16 -10.56 -21.18
CA VAL A 215 -3.47 -11.03 -20.76
C VAL A 215 -3.43 -11.33 -19.28
N ILE A 216 -4.42 -10.88 -18.56
CA ILE A 216 -4.83 -11.42 -17.27
C ILE A 216 -6.08 -12.24 -17.52
N ALA A 217 -6.11 -13.48 -17.03
CA ALA A 217 -7.31 -14.31 -17.00
C ALA A 217 -7.49 -14.92 -15.62
N ASP A 218 -8.65 -14.70 -15.02
CA ASP A 218 -9.05 -15.34 -13.77
C ASP A 218 -10.01 -16.50 -14.11
N ILE A 219 -9.62 -17.70 -13.70
CA ILE A 219 -10.41 -18.92 -13.90
C ILE A 219 -10.74 -19.58 -12.57
N LYS A 220 -11.95 -20.13 -12.46
CA LYS A 220 -12.33 -20.96 -11.33
C LYS A 220 -12.12 -22.42 -11.67
N THR A 221 -11.25 -23.08 -10.91
CA THR A 221 -10.91 -24.49 -11.09
C THR A 221 -10.22 -25.04 -9.85
N LYS A 222 -10.42 -26.33 -9.56
CA LYS A 222 -9.73 -27.01 -8.46
C LYS A 222 -8.38 -27.52 -8.93
N ILE A 223 -7.31 -26.93 -8.43
CA ILE A 223 -5.92 -27.34 -8.70
C ILE A 223 -5.26 -27.67 -7.37
N ASP A 224 -4.66 -28.85 -7.29
CA ASP A 224 -3.90 -29.30 -6.12
C ASP A 224 -2.43 -28.85 -6.20
N LEU A 225 -2.24 -27.54 -6.05
CA LEU A 225 -0.91 -26.92 -5.94
C LEU A 225 -0.88 -25.99 -4.71
N PRO A 226 0.28 -25.84 -4.06
CA PRO A 226 0.42 -24.94 -2.93
C PRO A 226 0.19 -23.49 -3.32
N THR A 227 -0.03 -22.63 -2.32
CA THR A 227 -0.09 -21.18 -2.53
C THR A 227 1.31 -20.63 -2.68
N GLU A 228 1.70 -20.40 -3.92
CA GLU A 228 3.00 -19.86 -4.30
C GLU A 228 2.89 -19.10 -5.63
N ARG A 229 3.92 -18.35 -5.99
CA ARG A 229 4.03 -17.73 -7.31
C ARG A 229 4.75 -18.67 -8.25
N LEU A 230 4.11 -19.04 -9.36
CA LEU A 230 4.74 -19.79 -10.44
C LEU A 230 5.07 -18.88 -11.61
N CYS A 231 6.30 -18.94 -12.11
CA CYS A 231 6.77 -18.16 -13.24
C CYS A 231 7.42 -19.09 -14.28
N PHE A 232 6.89 -19.13 -15.48
CA PHE A 232 7.38 -19.95 -16.57
C PHE A 232 7.98 -19.09 -17.67
N PHE A 233 9.24 -19.29 -17.99
CA PHE A 233 9.93 -18.64 -19.08
C PHE A 233 10.04 -19.57 -20.28
N ASP A 234 9.81 -19.03 -21.47
CA ASP A 234 9.92 -19.73 -22.75
C ASP A 234 9.12 -21.05 -22.79
N PRO A 235 7.83 -21.06 -22.40
CA PRO A 235 7.02 -22.26 -22.53
C PRO A 235 6.77 -22.58 -24.01
N ALA A 236 6.66 -23.87 -24.36
CA ALA A 236 6.58 -24.32 -25.75
C ALA A 236 5.41 -23.68 -26.53
N TRP A 237 4.27 -23.44 -25.88
CA TRP A 237 3.08 -22.83 -26.50
C TRP A 237 3.16 -21.30 -26.65
N ASN A 238 4.09 -20.63 -25.93
CA ASN A 238 4.29 -19.17 -25.98
C ASN A 238 5.78 -18.83 -25.97
N SER A 239 6.49 -19.36 -26.97
CA SER A 239 7.94 -19.28 -27.07
C SER A 239 8.49 -17.86 -27.03
N GLY A 240 9.56 -17.65 -26.27
CA GLY A 240 10.22 -16.36 -26.05
C GLY A 240 9.51 -15.45 -25.04
N ASN A 241 8.35 -15.82 -24.55
CA ASN A 241 7.55 -15.06 -23.59
C ASN A 241 7.52 -15.72 -22.20
N ASN A 242 6.68 -15.22 -21.32
CA ASN A 242 6.52 -15.76 -19.97
C ASN A 242 5.04 -15.91 -19.59
N VAL A 243 4.82 -16.75 -18.59
CA VAL A 243 3.53 -17.02 -17.98
C VAL A 243 3.68 -16.99 -16.46
N LEU A 244 2.74 -16.36 -15.79
CA LEU A 244 2.62 -16.36 -14.33
C LEU A 244 1.34 -17.06 -13.94
N VAL A 245 1.39 -17.82 -12.85
CA VAL A 245 0.20 -18.50 -12.30
C VAL A 245 0.17 -18.23 -10.79
N HIS A 246 -0.99 -17.80 -10.30
CA HIS A 246 -1.21 -17.47 -8.90
C HIS A 246 -2.50 -18.09 -8.39
N ARG A 247 -2.43 -18.81 -7.28
CA ARG A 247 -3.60 -19.28 -6.54
C ARG A 247 -4.24 -18.11 -5.80
N GLN A 248 -5.57 -18.02 -5.88
CA GLN A 248 -6.39 -17.07 -5.14
C GLN A 248 -7.41 -17.81 -4.26
N PRO A 249 -8.04 -17.18 -3.26
CA PRO A 249 -9.19 -17.74 -2.56
C PRO A 249 -10.30 -18.23 -3.52
N ASP A 250 -11.18 -19.11 -3.03
CA ASP A 250 -12.38 -19.62 -3.72
C ASP A 250 -12.10 -20.47 -4.98
N ASP A 251 -10.99 -21.21 -4.96
CA ASP A 251 -10.52 -21.99 -6.11
C ASP A 251 -10.30 -21.17 -7.39
N LEU A 252 -10.06 -19.87 -7.21
CA LEU A 252 -9.73 -18.98 -8.32
C LEU A 252 -8.22 -19.03 -8.62
N TRP A 253 -7.88 -19.07 -9.88
CA TRP A 253 -6.50 -19.06 -10.36
C TRP A 253 -6.30 -17.93 -11.37
N ARG A 254 -5.31 -17.08 -11.11
CA ARG A 254 -4.87 -16.06 -12.04
C ARG A 254 -3.80 -16.59 -12.95
N ILE A 255 -4.01 -16.40 -14.23
CA ILE A 255 -3.06 -16.67 -15.29
C ILE A 255 -2.72 -15.36 -15.99
N ASP A 256 -1.45 -14.97 -15.94
CA ASP A 256 -0.92 -13.81 -16.67
C ASP A 256 0.05 -14.31 -17.73
N PHE A 257 -0.10 -13.91 -18.99
CA PHE A 257 0.87 -14.25 -20.03
C PHE A 257 1.11 -13.08 -20.98
N ARG A 258 2.37 -12.95 -21.39
CA ARG A 258 2.75 -11.94 -22.36
C ARG A 258 2.22 -12.33 -23.75
N LEU A 259 1.66 -11.34 -24.47
CA LEU A 259 1.25 -11.52 -25.84
C LEU A 259 2.45 -11.59 -26.79
N PRO A 260 2.35 -12.37 -27.87
CA PRO A 260 3.26 -12.28 -28.99
C PRO A 260 3.35 -10.86 -29.56
N ASP A 261 4.52 -10.49 -30.08
CA ASP A 261 4.72 -9.17 -30.64
C ASP A 261 3.78 -8.96 -31.84
N GLY A 262 3.04 -7.83 -31.82
CA GLY A 262 2.09 -7.45 -32.89
C GLY A 262 0.68 -8.00 -32.72
N GLU A 263 0.41 -8.81 -31.71
CA GLU A 263 -0.96 -9.27 -31.43
C GLU A 263 -1.79 -8.19 -30.75
N THR A 264 -3.03 -7.97 -31.21
CA THR A 264 -3.93 -6.97 -30.63
C THR A 264 -4.66 -7.52 -29.40
N ALA A 265 -5.13 -6.59 -28.55
CA ALA A 265 -5.91 -6.94 -27.35
C ALA A 265 -7.22 -7.66 -27.72
N GLU A 266 -7.88 -7.22 -28.77
CA GLU A 266 -9.16 -7.79 -29.22
C GLU A 266 -8.98 -9.25 -29.63
N ARG A 267 -7.93 -9.55 -30.43
CA ARG A 267 -7.63 -10.91 -30.84
C ARG A 267 -7.24 -11.81 -29.66
N ALA A 268 -6.47 -11.28 -28.74
CA ALA A 268 -6.02 -12.04 -27.57
C ALA A 268 -7.18 -12.47 -26.65
N LEU A 269 -8.27 -11.71 -26.64
CA LEU A 269 -9.48 -11.96 -25.84
C LEU A 269 -10.58 -12.70 -26.63
N GLU A 270 -10.36 -13.07 -27.90
CA GLU A 270 -11.28 -13.96 -28.63
C GLU A 270 -11.44 -15.28 -27.87
N PRO A 271 -12.66 -15.72 -27.56
CA PRO A 271 -12.92 -16.86 -26.68
C PRO A 271 -12.14 -18.13 -27.07
N GLU A 272 -12.15 -18.51 -28.34
CA GLU A 272 -11.47 -19.71 -28.82
C GLU A 272 -9.94 -19.67 -28.59
N LEU A 273 -9.31 -18.51 -28.85
CA LEU A 273 -7.89 -18.33 -28.69
C LEU A 273 -7.51 -18.26 -27.19
N LEU A 274 -8.28 -17.51 -26.40
CA LEU A 274 -8.07 -17.39 -24.97
C LEU A 274 -8.21 -18.75 -24.28
N TYR A 275 -9.24 -19.52 -24.61
CA TYR A 275 -9.50 -20.84 -24.03
C TYR A 275 -8.40 -21.84 -24.40
N THR A 276 -7.92 -21.82 -25.66
CA THR A 276 -6.79 -22.63 -26.12
C THR A 276 -5.54 -22.32 -25.28
N ARG A 277 -5.25 -21.05 -25.00
CA ARG A 277 -4.09 -20.64 -24.20
C ARG A 277 -4.22 -21.02 -22.73
N ILE A 278 -5.40 -20.84 -22.14
CA ILE A 278 -5.67 -21.28 -20.77
C ILE A 278 -5.47 -22.78 -20.64
N ASN A 279 -6.00 -23.58 -21.57
CA ASN A 279 -5.80 -25.03 -21.59
C ASN A 279 -4.32 -25.40 -21.72
N ALA A 280 -3.55 -24.68 -22.56
CA ALA A 280 -2.12 -24.90 -22.69
C ALA A 280 -1.34 -24.59 -21.38
N VAL A 281 -1.77 -23.57 -20.61
CA VAL A 281 -1.22 -23.31 -19.26
C VAL A 281 -1.56 -24.44 -18.30
N LEU A 282 -2.80 -24.89 -18.27
CA LEU A 282 -3.22 -25.99 -17.39
C LEU A 282 -2.48 -27.28 -17.72
N GLU A 283 -2.32 -27.61 -18.99
CA GLU A 283 -1.52 -28.76 -19.43
C GLU A 283 -0.04 -28.63 -19.02
N MET A 284 0.55 -27.42 -19.15
CA MET A 284 1.94 -27.13 -18.76
C MET A 284 2.18 -27.39 -17.26
N ILE A 285 1.19 -27.15 -16.42
CA ILE A 285 1.27 -27.42 -14.96
C ILE A 285 0.68 -28.79 -14.58
N ASN A 286 0.49 -29.69 -15.55
CA ASN A 286 -0.08 -31.04 -15.39
C ASN A 286 -1.47 -31.07 -14.75
N GLN A 287 -2.30 -30.09 -15.07
CA GLN A 287 -3.70 -30.01 -14.63
C GLN A 287 -4.63 -30.10 -15.85
N ARG A 288 -5.63 -30.93 -15.76
CA ARG A 288 -6.64 -31.14 -16.84
C ARG A 288 -8.07 -31.06 -16.29
N ASN A 289 -8.26 -30.19 -15.30
CA ASN A 289 -9.56 -30.02 -14.66
C ASN A 289 -10.47 -29.14 -15.50
N GLU A 290 -11.78 -29.32 -15.35
CA GLU A 290 -12.76 -28.37 -15.87
C GLU A 290 -12.57 -27.00 -15.19
N TRP A 291 -12.77 -25.95 -15.94
CA TRP A 291 -12.63 -24.57 -15.46
C TRP A 291 -13.69 -23.64 -16.05
N GLN A 292 -13.95 -22.55 -15.38
CA GLN A 292 -14.85 -21.49 -15.82
C GLN A 292 -14.09 -20.16 -15.82
N LEU A 293 -14.21 -19.38 -16.90
CA LEU A 293 -13.66 -18.03 -16.96
C LEU A 293 -14.51 -17.11 -16.09
N ASP A 294 -13.86 -16.40 -15.18
CA ASP A 294 -14.47 -15.31 -14.42
C ASP A 294 -14.32 -13.99 -15.16
N TRP A 295 -13.09 -13.66 -15.50
CA TRP A 295 -12.76 -12.37 -16.09
C TRP A 295 -11.46 -12.43 -16.87
N ALA A 296 -11.37 -11.65 -17.95
CA ALA A 296 -10.11 -11.48 -18.67
C ALA A 296 -9.96 -10.05 -19.20
N THR A 297 -8.73 -9.58 -19.25
CA THR A 297 -8.37 -8.27 -19.80
C THR A 297 -6.96 -8.26 -20.35
N VAL A 298 -6.64 -7.23 -21.12
CA VAL A 298 -5.27 -6.94 -21.57
C VAL A 298 -4.78 -5.66 -20.93
N TYR A 299 -3.56 -5.65 -20.45
CA TYR A 299 -2.91 -4.48 -19.87
C TYR A 299 -1.46 -4.33 -20.34
N SER A 300 -0.93 -3.12 -20.21
CA SER A 300 0.46 -2.77 -20.50
C SER A 300 1.21 -2.34 -19.23
N ALA A 301 2.50 -2.67 -19.16
CA ALA A 301 3.34 -2.27 -18.04
C ALA A 301 3.78 -0.80 -18.21
N ASN A 302 3.60 0.00 -17.16
CA ASN A 302 4.02 1.39 -17.10
C ASN A 302 4.86 1.65 -15.86
N THR A 303 5.76 2.62 -15.94
CA THR A 303 6.52 3.19 -14.82
C THR A 303 6.42 4.70 -14.93
N LEU A 304 5.33 5.25 -14.41
CA LEU A 304 4.99 6.67 -14.55
C LEU A 304 4.68 7.25 -13.17
N THR A 305 5.14 8.46 -12.89
CA THR A 305 4.79 9.21 -11.69
C THR A 305 4.64 10.68 -11.99
N LEU A 306 3.81 11.38 -11.22
CA LEU A 306 3.79 12.84 -11.22
C LEU A 306 5.06 13.38 -10.56
N ALA A 307 5.46 14.58 -10.93
CA ALA A 307 6.56 15.29 -10.30
C ALA A 307 6.19 15.86 -8.92
N ASP A 308 4.90 16.13 -8.71
CA ASP A 308 4.35 16.65 -7.47
C ASP A 308 2.97 15.98 -7.19
N TYR A 309 2.68 15.70 -5.92
CA TYR A 309 1.43 15.08 -5.49
C TYR A 309 0.49 16.05 -4.78
N VAL A 310 0.96 17.28 -4.51
CA VAL A 310 0.20 18.33 -3.82
C VAL A 310 0.02 19.54 -4.74
N HIS A 311 -1.20 19.83 -5.12
CA HIS A 311 -1.56 20.95 -6.00
C HIS A 311 -2.58 21.85 -5.31
N GLY A 312 -2.09 22.81 -4.54
CA GLY A 312 -2.93 23.66 -3.69
C GLY A 312 -3.63 22.82 -2.62
N ARG A 313 -4.96 22.74 -2.71
CA ARG A 313 -5.80 21.95 -1.78
C ARG A 313 -6.21 20.60 -2.33
N ILE A 314 -5.57 20.17 -3.42
CA ILE A 314 -5.84 18.87 -4.06
C ILE A 314 -4.59 18.01 -3.95
N LEU A 315 -4.74 16.82 -3.36
CA LEU A 315 -3.68 15.84 -3.17
C LEU A 315 -3.98 14.59 -4.00
N LEU A 316 -2.97 14.04 -4.68
CA LEU A 316 -3.12 12.83 -5.48
C LEU A 316 -2.44 11.64 -4.78
N THR A 317 -3.07 10.45 -4.85
CA THR A 317 -2.59 9.23 -4.21
C THR A 317 -2.84 7.99 -5.06
N GLY A 318 -2.08 6.93 -4.84
CA GLY A 318 -2.20 5.67 -5.57
C GLY A 318 -2.04 5.85 -7.08
N ASP A 319 -2.84 5.12 -7.87
CA ASP A 319 -2.76 5.14 -9.33
C ASP A 319 -3.10 6.52 -9.96
N ALA A 320 -3.74 7.42 -9.22
CA ALA A 320 -3.93 8.80 -9.65
C ALA A 320 -2.61 9.59 -9.66
N ALA A 321 -1.67 9.26 -8.77
CA ALA A 321 -0.36 9.89 -8.63
C ALA A 321 0.75 9.17 -9.40
N HIS A 322 0.70 7.83 -9.50
CA HIS A 322 1.74 7.02 -10.14
C HIS A 322 1.19 5.70 -10.70
N LEU A 323 1.73 5.25 -11.83
CA LEU A 323 1.48 3.95 -12.42
C LEU A 323 2.74 3.10 -12.31
N LEU A 324 2.69 2.10 -11.45
CA LEU A 324 3.87 1.30 -11.11
C LEU A 324 3.90 -0.01 -11.91
N PRO A 325 5.11 -0.58 -12.12
CA PRO A 325 5.23 -1.82 -12.86
C PRO A 325 4.53 -2.95 -12.12
N ILE A 326 3.82 -3.79 -12.88
CA ILE A 326 3.04 -4.92 -12.38
C ILE A 326 3.89 -6.00 -11.71
N PHE A 327 5.15 -6.17 -12.17
CA PHE A 327 6.05 -7.16 -11.61
C PHE A 327 6.59 -6.73 -10.24
N GLY A 328 6.36 -7.59 -9.23
CA GLY A 328 6.80 -7.36 -7.86
C GLY A 328 5.69 -6.82 -6.94
N VAL A 329 4.41 -6.96 -7.34
CA VAL A 329 3.22 -6.64 -6.52
C VAL A 329 3.22 -5.22 -5.94
N ARG A 330 3.45 -4.22 -6.80
CA ARG A 330 3.82 -2.86 -6.36
C ARG A 330 2.64 -1.90 -6.23
N GLY A 331 1.67 -1.90 -7.15
CA GLY A 331 0.63 -0.87 -7.27
C GLY A 331 -0.13 -0.62 -5.97
N VAL A 332 -1.04 -1.51 -5.60
CA VAL A 332 -1.88 -1.36 -4.38
C VAL A 332 -1.05 -1.24 -3.11
N ASN A 333 0.07 -1.98 -3.02
CA ASN A 333 0.93 -1.98 -1.84
C ASN A 333 1.69 -0.66 -1.64
N THR A 334 2.01 0.05 -2.72
CA THR A 334 2.55 1.41 -2.64
C THR A 334 1.45 2.40 -2.31
N GLY A 335 0.26 2.24 -2.89
CA GLY A 335 -0.89 3.07 -2.57
C GLY A 335 -1.29 3.02 -1.09
N PHE A 336 -1.24 1.86 -0.42
CA PHE A 336 -1.43 1.78 1.03
C PHE A 336 -0.37 2.58 1.81
N GLN A 337 0.87 2.58 1.35
CA GLN A 337 1.92 3.42 1.95
C GLN A 337 1.71 4.91 1.65
N ASP A 338 1.13 5.25 0.47
CA ASP A 338 0.77 6.65 0.19
C ASP A 338 -0.31 7.14 1.14
N CYS A 339 -1.39 6.36 1.34
CA CYS A 339 -2.47 6.78 2.23
C CYS A 339 -1.99 6.91 3.68
N ASN A 340 -1.15 5.98 4.16
CA ASN A 340 -0.60 6.01 5.51
C ASN A 340 0.34 7.21 5.75
N ASP A 341 1.08 7.64 4.72
CA ASP A 341 1.91 8.86 4.77
C ASP A 341 1.07 10.15 4.68
N LEU A 342 0.07 10.16 3.78
CA LEU A 342 -0.77 11.33 3.50
C LEU A 342 -1.72 11.66 4.67
N ALA A 343 -2.42 10.66 5.18
CA ALA A 343 -3.60 10.87 6.03
C ALA A 343 -3.26 11.61 7.32
N TRP A 344 -2.20 11.22 8.03
CA TRP A 344 -1.82 11.90 9.25
C TRP A 344 -1.34 13.34 9.00
N LYS A 345 -0.61 13.58 7.90
CA LYS A 345 -0.12 14.92 7.53
C LYS A 345 -1.28 15.86 7.22
N LEU A 346 -2.25 15.38 6.43
CA LEU A 346 -3.44 16.16 6.12
C LEU A 346 -4.30 16.40 7.37
N ALA A 347 -4.48 15.38 8.21
CA ALA A 347 -5.23 15.50 9.46
C ALA A 347 -4.58 16.51 10.42
N PHE A 348 -3.25 16.53 10.52
CA PHE A 348 -2.52 17.50 11.36
C PHE A 348 -2.72 18.93 10.87
N VAL A 349 -2.76 19.15 9.56
CA VAL A 349 -3.05 20.46 8.97
C VAL A 349 -4.51 20.88 9.22
N ILE A 350 -5.46 19.96 9.07
CA ILE A 350 -6.90 20.23 9.29
C ILE A 350 -7.19 20.53 10.75
N ASN A 351 -6.55 19.81 11.67
CA ASN A 351 -6.71 20.01 13.12
C ASN A 351 -5.86 21.18 13.67
N GLU A 352 -5.21 21.95 12.79
CA GLU A 352 -4.34 23.09 13.15
C GLU A 352 -3.17 22.71 14.08
N TRP A 353 -2.72 21.45 14.02
CA TRP A 353 -1.53 20.96 14.74
C TRP A 353 -0.23 21.17 13.97
N ALA A 354 -0.33 21.45 12.67
CA ALA A 354 0.78 21.70 11.79
C ALA A 354 0.45 22.75 10.72
N ASP A 355 1.48 23.44 10.21
CA ASP A 355 1.36 24.30 9.03
C ASP A 355 1.17 23.45 7.77
N SER A 356 0.51 24.00 6.75
CA SER A 356 0.31 23.36 5.45
C SER A 356 1.60 22.96 4.74
N LYS A 357 2.74 23.55 5.11
CA LYS A 357 4.09 23.15 4.65
C LYS A 357 4.39 21.68 4.95
N LEU A 358 3.76 21.08 5.98
CA LEU A 358 3.91 19.66 6.27
C LEU A 358 3.56 18.80 5.04
N LEU A 359 2.57 19.19 4.24
CA LEU A 359 2.14 18.45 3.05
C LEU A 359 3.22 18.40 1.96
N GLN A 360 4.18 19.31 1.95
CA GLN A 360 5.30 19.25 1.00
C GLN A 360 6.18 18.00 1.23
N SER A 361 6.26 17.53 2.48
CA SER A 361 6.98 16.30 2.80
C SER A 361 6.31 15.06 2.20
N TYR A 362 4.98 15.07 2.01
CA TYR A 362 4.28 13.99 1.30
C TYR A 362 4.78 13.85 -0.15
N THR A 363 4.84 14.94 -0.89
CA THR A 363 5.43 14.92 -2.24
C THR A 363 6.86 14.41 -2.21
N GLN A 364 7.72 14.95 -1.33
CA GLN A 364 9.14 14.61 -1.30
C GLN A 364 9.36 13.11 -1.02
N GLU A 365 8.69 12.57 -0.03
CA GLU A 365 8.81 11.18 0.39
C GLU A 365 8.20 10.21 -0.63
N ARG A 366 6.97 10.50 -1.12
CA ARG A 366 6.25 9.56 -1.97
C ARG A 366 6.66 9.60 -3.44
N VAL A 367 7.05 10.76 -3.97
CA VAL A 367 7.65 10.85 -5.32
C VAL A 367 9.00 10.13 -5.36
N GLN A 368 9.84 10.31 -4.32
CA GLN A 368 11.09 9.56 -4.22
C GLN A 368 10.83 8.05 -4.20
N ALA A 369 9.91 7.58 -3.34
CA ALA A 369 9.52 6.18 -3.25
C ALA A 369 9.02 5.64 -4.61
N ALA A 370 8.14 6.37 -5.30
CA ALA A 370 7.65 5.97 -6.62
C ALA A 370 8.77 5.88 -7.66
N ARG A 371 9.72 6.82 -7.68
CA ARG A 371 10.88 6.80 -8.58
C ARG A 371 11.79 5.60 -8.31
N GLU A 372 12.09 5.30 -7.06
CA GLU A 372 12.86 4.11 -6.67
C GLU A 372 12.17 2.81 -7.12
N ILE A 373 10.85 2.73 -6.92
CA ILE A 373 10.05 1.60 -7.38
C ILE A 373 10.06 1.50 -8.90
N CYS A 374 9.93 2.60 -9.61
CA CYS A 374 9.99 2.64 -11.08
C CYS A 374 11.34 2.17 -11.60
N GLU A 375 12.44 2.54 -10.94
CA GLU A 375 13.78 2.08 -11.30
C GLU A 375 13.95 0.58 -11.06
N GLU A 376 13.67 0.09 -9.84
CA GLU A 376 13.80 -1.32 -9.48
C GLU A 376 12.83 -2.21 -10.27
N GLY A 377 11.57 -1.78 -10.38
CA GLY A 377 10.56 -2.50 -11.15
C GLY A 377 10.85 -2.48 -12.65
N GLY A 378 11.49 -1.43 -13.14
CA GLY A 378 11.97 -1.35 -14.52
C GLY A 378 13.03 -2.41 -14.83
N LYS A 379 13.91 -2.75 -13.89
CA LYS A 379 14.88 -3.86 -14.04
C LYS A 379 14.15 -5.19 -14.20
N SER A 380 13.19 -5.48 -13.32
CA SER A 380 12.36 -6.69 -13.40
C SER A 380 11.55 -6.73 -14.70
N THR A 381 10.95 -5.60 -15.08
CA THR A 381 10.15 -5.50 -16.32
C THR A 381 11.00 -5.78 -17.56
N ARG A 382 12.22 -5.23 -17.64
CA ARG A 382 13.13 -5.50 -18.77
C ARG A 382 13.57 -6.96 -18.84
N PHE A 383 13.69 -7.63 -17.70
CA PHE A 383 13.98 -9.07 -17.68
C PHE A 383 12.77 -9.89 -18.15
N MET A 384 11.56 -9.57 -17.66
CA MET A 384 10.32 -10.23 -18.07
C MET A 384 9.97 -9.93 -19.54
N THR A 385 10.16 -8.68 -19.98
CA THR A 385 9.85 -8.20 -21.33
C THR A 385 11.10 -7.58 -21.97
N PRO A 386 12.05 -8.38 -22.45
CA PRO A 386 13.26 -7.86 -23.06
C PRO A 386 12.95 -6.93 -24.23
N PRO A 387 13.43 -5.67 -24.23
CA PRO A 387 13.07 -4.68 -25.25
C PRO A 387 13.81 -4.87 -26.58
N SER A 388 14.81 -5.75 -26.63
CA SER A 388 15.60 -6.01 -27.84
C SER A 388 16.00 -7.47 -27.96
N ARG A 389 16.41 -7.87 -29.17
CA ARG A 389 16.95 -9.22 -29.41
C ARG A 389 18.18 -9.50 -28.53
N GLY A 390 19.08 -8.52 -28.36
CA GLY A 390 20.28 -8.67 -27.51
C GLY A 390 19.94 -8.92 -26.05
N THR A 391 19.00 -8.15 -25.49
CA THR A 391 18.54 -8.36 -24.10
C THR A 391 17.78 -9.67 -23.93
N ARG A 392 17.06 -10.14 -24.95
CA ARG A 392 16.42 -11.47 -24.95
C ARG A 392 17.48 -12.58 -24.91
N LEU A 393 18.50 -12.51 -25.77
CA LEU A 393 19.60 -13.47 -25.76
C LEU A 393 20.33 -13.53 -24.42
N LEU A 394 20.58 -12.36 -23.80
CA LEU A 394 21.19 -12.29 -22.47
C LEU A 394 20.30 -12.98 -21.43
N ARG A 395 19.00 -12.65 -21.40
CA ARG A 395 18.04 -13.30 -20.50
C ARG A 395 18.04 -14.81 -20.68
N ASP A 396 17.93 -15.28 -21.90
CA ASP A 396 17.83 -16.72 -22.22
C ASP A 396 19.12 -17.45 -21.87
N ALA A 397 20.30 -16.80 -22.04
CA ALA A 397 21.57 -17.32 -21.57
C ALA A 397 21.62 -17.46 -20.04
N VAL A 398 21.22 -16.40 -19.30
CA VAL A 398 21.13 -16.45 -17.83
C VAL A 398 20.21 -17.58 -17.37
N LEU A 399 19.02 -17.70 -17.98
CA LEU A 399 18.06 -18.77 -17.65
C LEU A 399 18.61 -20.16 -17.95
N SER A 400 19.29 -20.34 -19.09
CA SER A 400 19.89 -21.62 -19.48
C SER A 400 21.02 -22.05 -18.55
N PHE A 401 21.94 -21.13 -18.21
CA PHE A 401 23.05 -21.44 -17.32
C PHE A 401 22.59 -21.59 -15.85
N SER A 402 21.47 -21.00 -15.44
CA SER A 402 20.90 -21.20 -14.10
C SER A 402 20.46 -22.64 -13.82
N LEU A 403 20.39 -23.49 -14.85
CA LEU A 403 20.17 -24.94 -14.70
C LEU A 403 21.38 -25.67 -14.13
N SER A 404 22.60 -25.14 -14.30
CA SER A 404 23.86 -25.77 -13.87
C SER A 404 24.67 -24.91 -12.89
N GLU A 405 24.52 -23.60 -12.91
CA GLU A 405 25.37 -22.64 -12.20
C GLU A 405 24.60 -21.84 -11.15
N ASP A 406 24.81 -22.18 -9.89
CA ASP A 406 24.06 -21.59 -8.77
C ASP A 406 24.26 -20.08 -8.61
N PHE A 407 25.45 -19.54 -8.89
CA PHE A 407 25.72 -18.10 -8.75
C PHE A 407 24.86 -17.23 -9.67
N LEU A 408 24.34 -17.77 -10.76
CA LEU A 408 23.46 -17.04 -11.69
C LEU A 408 22.05 -16.88 -11.14
N LYS A 409 21.66 -17.69 -10.14
CA LYS A 409 20.34 -17.59 -9.49
C LYS A 409 20.15 -16.25 -8.81
N ASP A 410 21.22 -15.61 -8.34
CA ASP A 410 21.17 -14.27 -7.75
C ASP A 410 20.77 -13.19 -8.78
N LEU A 411 21.02 -13.41 -10.07
CA LEU A 411 20.57 -12.53 -11.15
C LEU A 411 19.06 -12.65 -11.42
N LEU A 412 18.43 -13.74 -10.97
CA LEU A 412 17.00 -14.00 -11.07
C LEU A 412 16.21 -13.44 -9.87
N HIS A 413 16.89 -12.74 -8.95
CA HIS A 413 16.28 -12.25 -7.73
C HIS A 413 15.19 -11.21 -8.02
N TRP A 414 13.96 -11.61 -7.79
CA TRP A 414 12.78 -10.75 -7.89
C TRP A 414 12.61 -9.97 -6.60
N ARG A 415 12.75 -8.67 -6.67
CA ARG A 415 12.42 -7.81 -5.54
C ARG A 415 10.92 -7.52 -5.57
N THR A 416 10.23 -7.92 -4.51
CA THR A 416 8.84 -7.55 -4.25
C THR A 416 8.77 -6.14 -3.65
N SER A 417 7.55 -5.60 -3.53
CA SER A 417 7.30 -4.37 -2.78
C SER A 417 7.81 -4.53 -1.34
N ARG A 418 8.51 -3.51 -0.87
CA ARG A 418 9.04 -3.42 0.51
C ARG A 418 8.62 -2.10 1.13
N PRO A 419 8.67 -1.97 2.47
CA PRO A 419 8.58 -0.67 3.12
C PRO A 419 9.64 0.28 2.56
N HIS A 420 9.28 1.56 2.38
CA HIS A 420 10.24 2.59 1.99
C HIS A 420 10.88 3.22 3.20
N ASP A 421 12.17 3.53 3.07
CA ASP A 421 12.92 4.27 4.05
C ASP A 421 12.98 5.73 3.63
N TYR A 422 12.54 6.63 4.49
CA TYR A 422 12.56 8.07 4.25
C TYR A 422 13.82 8.72 4.84
N HIS A 423 15.01 8.19 4.52
CA HIS A 423 16.27 8.69 5.09
C HIS A 423 16.48 10.20 4.91
N ASN A 424 16.10 10.72 3.75
CA ASN A 424 16.28 12.14 3.40
C ASN A 424 15.07 13.01 3.72
N SER A 425 14.11 12.51 4.52
CA SER A 425 12.95 13.30 4.89
C SER A 425 13.33 14.55 5.64
N PRO A 426 12.74 15.73 5.31
CA PRO A 426 12.96 16.96 6.05
C PRO A 426 12.42 16.90 7.47
N LEU A 427 11.53 15.92 7.75
CA LEU A 427 10.94 15.67 9.06
C LEU A 427 11.87 14.93 10.01
N ASN A 428 12.98 14.37 9.51
CA ASN A 428 13.96 13.67 10.33
C ASN A 428 14.88 14.66 11.06
N THR A 429 15.23 14.31 12.29
CA THR A 429 16.22 15.04 13.07
C THR A 429 17.56 14.33 13.00
N PHE A 430 18.46 14.85 12.15
CA PHE A 430 19.82 14.37 12.00
C PHE A 430 20.69 14.98 13.10
N LEU A 431 21.25 14.14 13.97
CA LEU A 431 22.14 14.53 15.06
C LEU A 431 23.38 13.64 15.06
N ASP A 432 24.47 14.13 15.65
CA ASP A 432 25.63 13.29 15.95
C ASP A 432 25.28 12.13 16.90
N ALA A 433 24.17 12.24 17.63
CA ALA A 433 23.61 11.17 18.45
C ALA A 433 23.17 9.96 17.64
N ASP A 434 22.69 10.13 16.41
CA ASP A 434 22.31 9.02 15.51
C ASP A 434 23.53 8.20 15.09
N ARG A 435 24.69 8.80 14.95
CA ARG A 435 25.96 8.14 14.63
C ARG A 435 26.51 7.23 15.73
N LYS A 436 25.92 7.29 16.92
CA LYS A 436 26.29 6.41 18.05
C LYS A 436 25.59 5.07 18.03
N PHE A 437 24.61 4.89 17.12
CA PHE A 437 23.96 3.61 16.92
C PHE A 437 24.74 2.79 15.90
N ASP A 438 25.08 1.57 16.28
CA ASP A 438 25.71 0.58 15.39
C ASP A 438 24.68 -0.26 14.64
N GLY A 439 23.40 -0.23 15.10
CA GLY A 439 22.30 -1.00 14.56
C GLY A 439 20.93 -0.36 14.85
N GLY A 440 19.98 -1.19 15.28
CA GLY A 440 18.63 -0.74 15.61
C GLY A 440 17.78 -0.35 14.40
N VAL A 441 16.70 0.39 14.63
CA VAL A 441 15.83 0.94 13.58
C VAL A 441 16.30 2.36 13.27
N GLY A 442 16.75 2.59 12.04
CA GLY A 442 17.36 3.86 11.62
C GLY A 442 16.34 4.98 11.35
N LEU A 443 16.85 6.20 11.19
CA LEU A 443 16.03 7.35 10.78
C LEU A 443 15.35 7.11 9.44
N GLY A 444 14.09 7.47 9.35
CA GLY A 444 13.25 7.28 8.17
C GLY A 444 12.81 5.83 7.96
N GLN A 445 13.26 4.86 8.75
CA GLN A 445 12.82 3.48 8.66
C GLN A 445 11.50 3.26 9.40
N PRO A 446 10.62 2.39 8.90
CA PRO A 446 9.46 1.96 9.65
C PRO A 446 9.88 1.09 10.83
N LEU A 447 9.11 1.14 11.91
CA LEU A 447 9.31 0.25 13.06
C LEU A 447 9.31 -1.21 12.63
N ARG A 448 10.15 -2.01 13.27
CA ARG A 448 10.21 -3.46 13.08
C ARG A 448 9.40 -4.16 14.15
N ASN A 449 8.66 -5.17 13.76
CA ASN A 449 7.92 -5.98 14.70
C ASN A 449 8.86 -6.86 15.54
N VAL A 450 8.40 -7.25 16.73
CA VAL A 450 9.06 -8.19 17.64
C VAL A 450 7.98 -9.07 18.26
N LYS A 451 8.20 -10.36 18.25
CA LYS A 451 7.31 -11.31 18.92
C LYS A 451 7.56 -11.29 20.44
N LEU A 452 6.52 -11.00 21.19
CA LEU A 452 6.58 -10.92 22.67
C LEU A 452 6.17 -12.24 23.33
N ALA A 453 5.12 -12.88 22.77
CA ALA A 453 4.60 -14.17 23.20
C ALA A 453 3.87 -14.85 22.03
N SER A 454 3.24 -16.00 22.26
CA SER A 454 2.41 -16.64 21.25
C SER A 454 1.26 -15.69 20.86
N ASN A 455 1.20 -15.31 19.58
CA ASN A 455 0.21 -14.38 19.01
C ASN A 455 0.19 -12.96 19.63
N ASP A 456 1.27 -12.51 20.24
CA ASP A 456 1.43 -11.17 20.77
C ASP A 456 2.71 -10.53 20.21
N TYR A 457 2.58 -9.36 19.60
CA TYR A 457 3.68 -8.70 18.92
C TYR A 457 3.77 -7.23 19.36
N PHE A 458 4.97 -6.67 19.25
CA PHE A 458 5.24 -5.29 19.66
C PHE A 458 4.34 -4.28 18.95
N LEU A 459 4.17 -4.40 17.63
CA LEU A 459 3.32 -3.47 16.87
C LEU A 459 1.82 -3.61 17.19
N ASP A 460 1.37 -4.75 17.76
CA ASP A 460 -0.01 -4.91 18.24
C ASP A 460 -0.30 -4.01 19.43
N ARG A 461 0.73 -3.73 20.23
CA ARG A 461 0.61 -2.93 21.44
C ARG A 461 0.57 -1.43 21.18
N ILE A 462 1.17 -0.98 20.08
CA ILE A 462 1.35 0.45 19.79
C ILE A 462 0.73 0.89 18.45
N GLY A 463 0.69 0.04 17.44
CA GLY A 463 0.45 0.42 16.03
C GLY A 463 -0.95 1.00 15.74
N SER A 464 -1.99 0.65 16.49
CA SER A 464 -3.35 1.14 16.24
C SER A 464 -3.62 2.56 16.76
N ARG A 465 -2.67 3.22 17.41
CA ARG A 465 -2.84 4.54 18.02
C ARG A 465 -2.53 5.65 17.01
N ALA A 466 -3.48 6.58 16.82
CA ALA A 466 -3.38 7.68 15.85
C ALA A 466 -2.63 8.88 16.43
N GLY A 467 -1.30 8.90 16.36
CA GLY A 467 -0.46 9.97 16.87
C GLY A 467 1.03 9.63 16.79
N PHE A 468 1.86 10.51 17.31
CA PHE A 468 3.28 10.23 17.50
C PHE A 468 3.49 9.20 18.59
N HIS A 469 4.60 8.46 18.51
CA HIS A 469 5.01 7.54 19.56
C HIS A 469 6.37 7.98 20.12
N LEU A 470 6.43 8.07 21.44
CA LEU A 470 7.67 8.29 22.20
C LEU A 470 8.00 6.99 22.94
N ILE A 471 9.00 6.27 22.43
CA ILE A 471 9.41 4.97 22.97
C ILE A 471 10.67 5.17 23.79
N VAL A 472 10.64 4.76 25.06
CA VAL A 472 11.72 4.96 26.03
C VAL A 472 12.17 3.61 26.58
N PHE A 473 13.48 3.35 26.56
CA PHE A 473 14.07 2.15 27.12
C PHE A 473 14.63 2.42 28.52
N VAL A 474 14.25 1.59 29.48
CA VAL A 474 14.67 1.69 30.87
C VAL A 474 15.43 0.44 31.31
N GLY A 475 16.43 0.65 32.20
CA GLY A 475 17.17 -0.44 32.82
C GLY A 475 16.55 -0.88 34.16
N GLU A 476 17.30 -1.67 34.94
CA GLU A 476 16.88 -2.20 36.24
C GLU A 476 16.51 -1.12 37.26
N ARG A 477 17.11 0.08 37.15
CA ARG A 477 16.81 1.23 38.03
C ARG A 477 15.51 1.96 37.68
N GLY A 478 14.81 1.54 36.58
CA GLY A 478 13.61 2.16 36.11
C GLY A 478 13.81 3.54 35.45
N LEU A 479 12.82 4.41 35.56
CA LEU A 479 12.85 5.77 34.99
C LEU A 479 13.84 6.68 35.74
N THR A 480 14.72 7.33 34.97
CA THR A 480 15.52 8.44 35.48
C THR A 480 14.69 9.74 35.55
N PRO A 481 15.05 10.73 36.39
CA PRO A 481 14.35 12.03 36.41
C PRO A 481 14.23 12.69 35.04
N SER A 482 15.29 12.68 34.23
CA SER A 482 15.29 13.23 32.86
C SER A 482 14.28 12.54 31.94
N LEU A 483 14.18 11.20 31.97
CA LEU A 483 13.19 10.48 31.18
C LEU A 483 11.77 10.76 31.69
N GLY A 484 11.56 10.91 32.99
CA GLY A 484 10.29 11.31 33.58
C GLY A 484 9.85 12.70 33.11
N GLU A 485 10.78 13.66 33.03
CA GLU A 485 10.52 15.01 32.49
C GLU A 485 10.15 14.97 31.01
N ILE A 486 10.81 14.17 30.19
CA ILE A 486 10.51 13.98 28.77
C ILE A 486 9.07 13.44 28.59
N LEU A 487 8.73 12.36 29.32
CA LEU A 487 7.41 11.75 29.26
C LEU A 487 6.31 12.71 29.74
N SER A 488 6.54 13.45 30.82
CA SER A 488 5.59 14.43 31.35
C SER A 488 5.39 15.60 30.40
N ALA A 489 6.44 16.11 29.78
CA ALA A 489 6.39 17.22 28.84
C ALA A 489 5.64 16.84 27.57
N SER A 490 5.83 15.64 27.04
CA SER A 490 5.16 15.16 25.82
C SER A 490 3.65 15.03 25.97
N ALA A 491 3.13 14.94 27.20
CA ALA A 491 1.69 14.92 27.46
C ALA A 491 1.00 16.28 27.25
N ASN A 492 1.75 17.38 27.15
CA ASN A 492 1.24 18.74 27.00
C ASN A 492 1.30 19.28 25.56
N GLU A 493 1.73 18.45 24.60
CA GLU A 493 1.71 18.82 23.18
C GLU A 493 0.26 18.93 22.67
N PRO A 494 -0.03 19.81 21.70
CA PRO A 494 -1.39 20.04 21.19
C PRO A 494 -1.96 18.85 20.40
N PHE A 495 -1.14 17.88 20.03
CA PHE A 495 -1.49 16.70 19.26
C PHE A 495 -1.16 15.40 20.03
N PRO A 496 -1.77 14.25 19.65
CA PRO A 496 -1.57 12.99 20.36
C PRO A 496 -0.13 12.50 20.31
N ILE A 497 0.45 12.21 21.50
CA ILE A 497 1.73 11.51 21.64
C ILE A 497 1.53 10.35 22.61
N PHE A 498 1.76 9.14 22.13
CA PHE A 498 1.67 7.91 22.91
C PHE A 498 3.03 7.53 23.47
N ARG A 499 3.10 7.39 24.77
CA ARG A 499 4.33 7.14 25.53
C ARG A 499 4.46 5.66 25.86
N THR A 500 5.47 5.01 25.30
CA THR A 500 5.75 3.60 25.52
C THR A 500 7.05 3.47 26.33
N VAL A 501 7.01 2.73 27.44
CA VAL A 501 8.18 2.42 28.26
C VAL A 501 8.47 0.93 28.15
N ILE A 502 9.72 0.60 27.81
CA ILE A 502 10.19 -0.77 27.55
C ILE A 502 11.37 -1.09 28.47
N GLY A 503 11.34 -2.23 29.11
CA GLY A 503 12.47 -2.73 29.92
C GLY A 503 12.03 -3.60 31.09
N VAL A 504 12.99 -4.21 31.83
CA VAL A 504 12.69 -5.12 32.92
C VAL A 504 11.97 -4.44 34.09
N SER A 505 12.34 -3.19 34.39
CA SER A 505 11.71 -2.37 35.45
C SER A 505 10.69 -1.33 34.91
N ALA A 506 10.15 -1.57 33.73
CA ALA A 506 9.15 -0.68 33.10
C ALA A 506 7.90 -0.41 33.98
N PRO A 507 7.40 -1.34 34.82
CA PRO A 507 6.25 -1.07 35.70
C PRO A 507 6.40 0.14 36.62
N ALA A 508 7.63 0.56 36.93
CA ALA A 508 7.87 1.79 37.70
C ALA A 508 7.44 3.09 36.99
N ALA A 509 7.11 3.01 35.69
CA ALA A 509 6.62 4.12 34.87
C ALA A 509 5.08 4.31 34.94
N ALA A 510 4.37 3.59 35.80
CA ALA A 510 2.92 3.68 35.94
C ALA A 510 2.49 5.16 36.20
N GLY A 511 1.56 5.65 35.37
CA GLY A 511 1.10 7.05 35.41
C GLY A 511 1.82 8.01 34.46
N LEU A 512 2.99 7.64 33.92
CA LEU A 512 3.71 8.44 32.91
C LEU A 512 3.70 7.83 31.52
N ALA A 513 3.36 6.55 31.39
CA ALA A 513 3.32 5.81 30.14
C ALA A 513 1.88 5.37 29.79
N ASP A 514 1.57 5.40 28.50
CA ASP A 514 0.31 4.89 27.94
C ASP A 514 0.40 3.39 27.64
N VAL A 515 1.62 2.90 27.39
CA VAL A 515 1.94 1.49 27.16
C VAL A 515 3.20 1.12 27.96
N ILE A 516 3.15 0.01 28.66
CA ILE A 516 4.28 -0.54 29.40
C ILE A 516 4.55 -1.94 28.86
N ILE A 517 5.79 -2.23 28.47
CA ILE A 517 6.20 -3.52 27.96
C ILE A 517 7.40 -4.03 28.77
N THR A 518 7.23 -5.18 29.40
CA THR A 518 8.33 -5.89 30.08
C THR A 518 9.11 -6.68 29.04
N ASP A 519 10.39 -6.36 28.88
CA ASP A 519 11.30 -6.99 27.91
C ASP A 519 12.34 -7.84 28.64
N GLU A 520 11.88 -8.93 29.26
CA GLU A 520 12.73 -9.81 30.10
C GLU A 520 13.83 -10.50 29.29
N GLU A 521 13.53 -10.91 28.07
CA GLU A 521 14.47 -11.59 27.18
C GLU A 521 15.34 -10.60 26.39
N GLY A 522 15.07 -9.29 26.48
CA GLY A 522 15.80 -8.26 25.76
C GLY A 522 15.57 -8.28 24.23
N ARG A 523 14.48 -8.88 23.76
CA ARG A 523 14.21 -9.02 22.32
C ARG A 523 13.97 -7.68 21.64
N ILE A 524 13.13 -6.82 22.25
CA ILE A 524 12.91 -5.47 21.72
C ILE A 524 14.18 -4.65 21.85
N SER A 525 14.81 -4.68 23.04
CA SER A 525 16.06 -3.96 23.31
C SER A 525 17.16 -4.34 22.33
N GLY A 526 17.30 -5.62 21.99
CA GLY A 526 18.27 -6.09 21.01
C GLY A 526 17.96 -5.59 19.60
N LYS A 527 16.69 -5.69 19.14
CA LYS A 527 16.29 -5.29 17.79
C LYS A 527 16.35 -3.77 17.56
N TYR A 528 16.15 -2.99 18.62
CA TYR A 528 16.13 -1.52 18.59
C TYR A 528 17.43 -0.88 19.11
N GLU A 529 18.43 -1.68 19.52
CA GLU A 529 19.61 -1.17 20.24
C GLU A 529 19.20 -0.29 21.43
N GLY A 530 18.17 -0.76 22.14
CA GLY A 530 17.52 -0.07 23.24
C GLY A 530 18.26 -0.23 24.56
N ILE A 531 19.41 0.45 24.73
CA ILE A 531 20.09 0.52 26.03
C ILE A 531 19.34 1.45 26.99
N PRO A 532 19.55 1.34 28.33
CA PRO A 532 18.91 2.25 29.28
C PRO A 532 19.17 3.72 28.98
N GLY A 533 18.12 4.48 28.79
CA GLY A 533 18.17 5.89 28.37
C GLY A 533 17.88 6.13 26.88
N THR A 534 17.83 5.09 26.07
CA THR A 534 17.49 5.20 24.65
C THR A 534 16.06 5.72 24.47
N VAL A 535 15.88 6.66 23.57
CA VAL A 535 14.59 7.26 23.19
C VAL A 535 14.44 7.21 21.68
N TYR A 536 13.29 6.77 21.22
CA TYR A 536 12.84 6.86 19.81
C TYR A 536 11.64 7.79 19.73
N LEU A 537 11.67 8.71 18.78
CA LEU A 537 10.52 9.48 18.36
C LEU A 537 10.05 8.96 17.00
N VAL A 538 8.78 8.57 16.94
CA VAL A 538 8.18 7.86 15.80
C VAL A 538 6.94 8.60 15.34
N ARG A 539 6.82 8.78 14.03
CA ARG A 539 5.69 9.45 13.37
C ARG A 539 4.42 8.59 13.44
N PRO A 540 3.22 9.18 13.19
CA PRO A 540 1.96 8.43 13.17
C PRO A 540 1.92 7.28 12.14
N ASP A 541 2.70 7.35 11.05
CA ASP A 541 2.89 6.30 10.05
C ASP A 541 3.95 5.25 10.44
N LEU A 542 4.37 5.26 11.71
CA LEU A 542 5.35 4.37 12.33
C LEU A 542 6.77 4.46 11.73
N HIS A 543 7.16 5.59 11.13
CA HIS A 543 8.54 5.84 10.74
C HIS A 543 9.31 6.59 11.83
N VAL A 544 10.54 6.18 12.08
CA VAL A 544 11.42 6.84 13.06
C VAL A 544 11.86 8.19 12.52
N CYS A 545 11.56 9.28 13.21
CA CYS A 545 12.01 10.62 12.82
C CYS A 545 13.12 11.18 13.71
N ALA A 546 13.37 10.59 14.88
CA ALA A 546 14.53 10.87 15.71
C ALA A 546 14.83 9.71 16.66
N ARG A 547 16.11 9.52 17.03
CA ARG A 547 16.54 8.53 18.01
C ARG A 547 17.80 9.00 18.78
N TRP A 548 17.91 8.61 20.03
CA TRP A 548 19.01 9.00 20.91
C TRP A 548 19.31 7.90 21.94
N HIS A 549 20.57 7.69 22.29
CA HIS A 549 20.94 6.93 23.51
C HIS A 549 20.81 7.77 24.77
N LEU A 550 21.01 9.08 24.65
CA LEU A 550 20.77 10.07 25.70
C LEU A 550 20.21 11.33 25.08
N THR A 551 19.16 11.89 25.67
CA THR A 551 18.52 13.10 25.17
C THR A 551 17.97 13.95 26.32
N SER A 552 17.61 15.19 26.00
CA SER A 552 16.91 16.11 26.90
C SER A 552 15.51 16.44 26.38
N ARG A 553 14.69 17.00 27.25
CA ARG A 553 13.36 17.51 26.92
C ARG A 553 13.40 18.47 25.73
N GLU A 554 14.38 19.38 25.70
CA GLU A 554 14.52 20.41 24.65
C GLU A 554 14.81 19.76 23.30
N GLN A 555 15.65 18.73 23.25
CA GLN A 555 15.98 18.01 22.02
C GLN A 555 14.74 17.28 21.47
N VAL A 556 13.96 16.62 22.33
CA VAL A 556 12.73 15.93 21.94
C VAL A 556 11.69 16.93 21.43
N SER A 557 11.50 18.09 22.12
CA SER A 557 10.58 19.14 21.69
C SER A 557 11.00 19.76 20.37
N LEU A 558 12.30 19.96 20.11
CA LEU A 558 12.81 20.44 18.83
C LEU A 558 12.56 19.44 17.70
N ALA A 559 12.76 18.15 17.97
CA ALA A 559 12.50 17.07 16.99
C ALA A 559 11.00 16.97 16.67
N LEU A 560 10.12 17.09 17.67
CA LEU A 560 8.67 17.14 17.46
C LEU A 560 8.26 18.30 16.55
N ARG A 561 8.75 19.52 16.84
CA ARG A 561 8.48 20.70 15.98
C ARG A 561 8.93 20.46 14.54
N ARG A 562 10.13 19.92 14.34
CA ARG A 562 10.60 19.56 13.00
C ARG A 562 9.72 18.51 12.32
N ALA A 563 9.29 17.48 13.06
CA ALA A 563 8.47 16.41 12.53
C ALA A 563 7.07 16.86 12.09
N VAL A 564 6.59 18.01 12.58
CA VAL A 564 5.33 18.67 12.14
C VAL A 564 5.59 19.89 11.25
N ALA A 565 6.83 20.08 10.78
CA ALA A 565 7.26 21.19 9.90
C ALA A 565 7.01 22.60 10.47
N ASN A 566 7.11 22.76 11.80
CA ASN A 566 6.95 24.02 12.55
C ASN A 566 8.30 24.56 13.03
#